data_57ced7e2fb3d0e2fb5da5d4aeb835e7c
#
_entry.id   57ced7e2fb3d0e2fb5da5d4aeb835e7c
#
_cell.length_a   1.000
_cell.length_b   1.000
_cell.length_c   1.000
_cell.angle_alpha   90.00
_cell.angle_beta   90.00
_cell.angle_gamma   90.00
#
_symmetry.space_group_name_H-M   'P 1'
#
loop_
_entity.id
_entity.type
_entity.pdbx_description
1 polymer ?
#
loop_
_entity_poly.entity_id
_entity_poly.type
_entity_poly.pdbx_seq_one_letter_code
_entity_poly.pdbx_strand_id
1 'polypeptide(L)'
;VTAPRWFEDGRLRLGLGIEDTFVPQSRPGERAIDEYELTEHYVRFADDFALAAGVGAELLRWGVPWYRVAPEPGRWDWEWTDRAIDAQLAAGLRPIIDLLHYGTPLWLEAEFANADYPYHVEEYAARFGERYGDRVFDYTPVNEPVIHALFSGEYGYWPPYLTGAEGFAAIAANLARGFVRSQRALADRVGAPATFVHVDAAMSFIGDDIAPEHREEADRLRHQVHLVEDLVTGRVDSAHPLLDRVSPAIPDIELQWFRENAVQPDVMGVNYYPRHSTELFEAGVHHGGGFADPRPSVDRGAAGLREALEAFALRYGAPVMVTETCVTGSVEERIAWLDESIALVERMRAEGAPVVGYTWWPLFDMYEWTWRHSTNPRADHLLTMGLHDLVESADGLLRVANPVADRYRAHSRRLAALAGS
;
A
#
# COMPACT_ATOMS: atom_id res chain seq x y z
N VAL A 1 -7.53 2.34 -33.08
CA VAL A 1 -6.45 2.59 -32.12
C VAL A 1 -7.13 2.88 -30.80
N THR A 2 -6.97 2.01 -29.81
CA THR A 2 -7.43 2.27 -28.45
C THR A 2 -6.66 3.47 -27.89
N ALA A 3 -7.33 4.34 -27.11
CA ALA A 3 -6.65 5.42 -26.43
C ALA A 3 -5.52 4.86 -25.54
N PRO A 4 -4.36 5.54 -25.43
CA PRO A 4 -3.29 5.06 -24.58
C PRO A 4 -3.77 5.00 -23.12
N ARG A 5 -3.27 4.02 -22.35
CA ARG A 5 -3.52 3.97 -20.92
C ARG A 5 -2.94 5.22 -20.24
N TRP A 6 -3.50 5.63 -19.11
CA TRP A 6 -3.10 6.86 -18.45
C TRP A 6 -1.59 6.94 -18.13
N PHE A 7 -0.93 5.82 -17.92
CA PHE A 7 0.50 5.72 -17.64
C PHE A 7 1.37 5.62 -18.90
N GLU A 8 0.77 5.55 -20.09
CA GLU A 8 1.45 5.47 -21.39
C GLU A 8 1.42 6.81 -22.15
N ASP A 9 0.67 7.81 -21.66
CA ASP A 9 0.48 9.09 -22.35
C ASP A 9 1.64 10.09 -22.16
N GLY A 10 2.69 9.69 -21.48
CA GLY A 10 3.90 10.50 -21.25
C GLY A 10 3.75 11.55 -20.14
N ARG A 11 2.61 11.64 -19.45
CA ARG A 11 2.39 12.59 -18.35
C ARG A 11 2.82 12.02 -17.02
N LEU A 12 3.25 12.90 -16.09
CA LEU A 12 3.33 12.55 -14.67
C LEU A 12 1.98 12.86 -14.04
N ARG A 13 1.33 11.85 -13.46
CA ARG A 13 0.06 12.00 -12.77
C ARG A 13 0.26 12.24 -11.28
N LEU A 14 -0.46 13.21 -10.74
CA LEU A 14 -0.52 13.41 -9.30
C LEU A 14 -1.74 12.72 -8.69
N GLY A 15 -1.51 12.01 -7.60
CA GLY A 15 -2.53 11.32 -6.84
C GLY A 15 -2.51 11.67 -5.35
N LEU A 16 -3.57 11.29 -4.69
CA LEU A 16 -3.71 11.30 -3.24
C LEU A 16 -4.19 9.92 -2.79
N GLY A 17 -3.99 9.62 -1.51
CA GLY A 17 -4.58 8.47 -0.86
C GLY A 17 -5.37 8.88 0.37
N ILE A 18 -6.24 8.02 0.82
CA ILE A 18 -6.93 8.12 2.11
C ILE A 18 -6.60 6.86 2.87
N GLU A 19 -6.05 7.03 4.07
CA GLU A 19 -5.65 5.90 4.90
C GLU A 19 -6.85 5.01 5.23
N ASP A 20 -6.73 3.71 4.94
CA ASP A 20 -7.82 2.74 5.00
C ASP A 20 -7.44 1.44 5.72
N THR A 21 -6.33 1.47 6.45
CA THR A 21 -5.90 0.32 7.26
C THR A 21 -7.03 -0.18 8.15
N PHE A 22 -7.29 -1.49 8.04
CA PHE A 22 -8.17 -2.21 8.94
C PHE A 22 -7.45 -3.39 9.58
N VAL A 23 -7.42 -3.42 10.92
CA VAL A 23 -6.92 -4.56 11.71
C VAL A 23 -7.96 -4.90 12.77
N PRO A 24 -8.56 -6.09 12.76
CA PRO A 24 -9.64 -6.42 13.69
C PRO A 24 -9.15 -6.56 15.14
N GLN A 25 -10.08 -6.39 16.08
CA GLN A 25 -9.85 -6.77 17.45
C GLN A 25 -9.97 -8.30 17.58
N SER A 26 -8.88 -8.98 17.88
CA SER A 26 -8.86 -10.45 17.98
C SER A 26 -8.42 -10.94 19.36
N ARG A 27 -7.89 -10.07 20.21
CA ARG A 27 -7.42 -10.38 21.56
C ARG A 27 -7.96 -9.41 22.59
N PRO A 28 -8.22 -9.85 23.83
CA PRO A 28 -8.54 -8.95 24.93
C PRO A 28 -7.42 -7.93 25.18
N GLY A 29 -7.80 -6.65 25.37
CA GLY A 29 -6.86 -5.56 25.62
C GLY A 29 -6.32 -4.86 24.37
N GLU A 30 -6.60 -5.37 23.18
CA GLU A 30 -6.34 -4.70 21.91
C GLU A 30 -7.61 -3.99 21.42
N ARG A 31 -7.43 -3.00 20.53
CA ARG A 31 -8.53 -2.35 19.79
C ARG A 31 -8.47 -2.75 18.33
N ALA A 32 -9.57 -2.67 17.63
CA ALA A 32 -9.52 -2.62 16.18
C ALA A 32 -8.84 -1.31 15.73
N ILE A 33 -8.13 -1.36 14.63
CA ILE A 33 -7.81 -0.21 13.81
C ILE A 33 -8.79 -0.22 12.64
N ASP A 34 -9.54 0.82 12.47
CA ASP A 34 -10.38 1.10 11.30
C ASP A 34 -10.20 2.59 11.01
N GLU A 35 -9.26 2.91 10.12
CA GLU A 35 -8.89 4.31 9.85
C GLU A 35 -10.05 5.10 9.28
N TYR A 36 -10.93 4.48 8.49
CA TYR A 36 -12.13 5.16 8.01
C TYR A 36 -13.12 5.50 9.12
N GLU A 37 -13.21 4.68 10.16
CA GLU A 37 -14.01 5.00 11.34
C GLU A 37 -13.33 6.04 12.23
N LEU A 38 -12.03 5.89 12.47
CA LEU A 38 -11.23 6.81 13.29
C LEU A 38 -11.22 8.23 12.73
N THR A 39 -11.15 8.35 11.41
CA THR A 39 -11.14 9.63 10.69
C THR A 39 -12.52 10.11 10.26
N GLU A 40 -13.59 9.39 10.56
CA GLU A 40 -14.98 9.67 10.14
C GLU A 40 -15.17 9.62 8.60
N HIS A 41 -14.28 8.96 7.86
CA HIS A 41 -14.39 8.89 6.40
C HIS A 41 -15.69 8.21 5.95
N TYR A 42 -16.20 7.23 6.69
CA TYR A 42 -17.48 6.58 6.37
C TYR A 42 -18.65 7.53 6.20
N VAL A 43 -18.65 8.64 6.90
CA VAL A 43 -19.73 9.64 6.83
C VAL A 43 -19.35 10.90 6.04
N ARG A 44 -18.04 11.16 5.87
CA ARG A 44 -17.51 12.35 5.21
C ARG A 44 -16.94 12.10 3.81
N PHE A 45 -17.03 10.88 3.30
CA PHE A 45 -16.35 10.47 2.06
C PHE A 45 -16.58 11.43 0.88
N ALA A 46 -17.78 11.95 0.71
CA ALA A 46 -18.09 12.86 -0.40
C ALA A 46 -17.35 14.20 -0.29
N ASP A 47 -17.27 14.74 0.93
CA ASP A 47 -16.51 15.96 1.22
C ASP A 47 -15.01 15.71 1.05
N ASP A 48 -14.51 14.56 1.52
CA ASP A 48 -13.11 14.17 1.41
C ASP A 48 -12.68 14.03 -0.06
N PHE A 49 -13.51 13.43 -0.91
CA PHE A 49 -13.25 13.36 -2.36
C PHE A 49 -13.29 14.73 -3.03
N ALA A 50 -14.20 15.61 -2.58
CA ALA A 50 -14.22 16.99 -3.08
C ALA A 50 -12.94 17.76 -2.68
N LEU A 51 -12.37 17.52 -1.49
CA LEU A 51 -11.09 18.09 -1.08
C LEU A 51 -9.95 17.59 -1.97
N ALA A 52 -9.88 16.29 -2.24
CA ALA A 52 -8.86 15.70 -3.12
C ALA A 52 -8.91 16.30 -4.53
N ALA A 53 -10.10 16.37 -5.13
CA ALA A 53 -10.30 17.03 -6.42
C ALA A 53 -9.98 18.52 -6.36
N GLY A 54 -10.34 19.20 -5.28
CA GLY A 54 -10.13 20.63 -5.05
C GLY A 54 -8.65 21.04 -5.00
N VAL A 55 -7.76 20.16 -4.58
CA VAL A 55 -6.30 20.39 -4.65
C VAL A 55 -5.70 19.96 -6.00
N GLY A 56 -6.49 19.39 -6.89
CA GLY A 56 -6.10 19.03 -8.25
C GLY A 56 -5.46 17.64 -8.37
N ALA A 57 -5.82 16.70 -7.50
CA ALA A 57 -5.48 15.29 -7.69
C ALA A 57 -6.20 14.75 -8.94
N GLU A 58 -5.48 13.97 -9.75
CA GLU A 58 -6.05 13.23 -10.88
C GLU A 58 -6.37 11.79 -10.49
N LEU A 59 -5.53 11.17 -9.67
CA LEU A 59 -5.67 9.81 -9.18
C LEU A 59 -6.05 9.82 -7.69
N LEU A 60 -6.83 8.83 -7.29
CA LEU A 60 -7.11 8.60 -5.87
C LEU A 60 -6.91 7.11 -5.54
N ARG A 61 -5.93 6.79 -4.70
CA ARG A 61 -5.83 5.46 -4.09
C ARG A 61 -6.79 5.38 -2.92
N TRP A 62 -7.62 4.35 -2.94
CA TRP A 62 -8.72 4.21 -2.00
C TRP A 62 -9.11 2.75 -1.81
N GLY A 63 -9.20 2.31 -0.56
CA GLY A 63 -9.50 0.95 -0.21
C GLY A 63 -10.99 0.67 -0.04
N VAL A 64 -11.38 -0.51 -0.44
CA VAL A 64 -12.73 -1.01 -0.22
C VAL A 64 -12.76 -1.81 1.08
N PRO A 65 -13.59 -1.46 2.06
CA PRO A 65 -13.63 -2.17 3.33
C PRO A 65 -14.29 -3.54 3.18
N TRP A 66 -13.50 -4.55 2.78
CA TRP A 66 -14.00 -5.90 2.49
C TRP A 66 -14.82 -6.49 3.65
N TYR A 67 -14.40 -6.27 4.90
CA TYR A 67 -15.13 -6.73 6.09
C TYR A 67 -16.53 -6.13 6.24
N ARG A 68 -16.79 -4.93 5.68
CA ARG A 68 -18.13 -4.32 5.63
C ARG A 68 -18.92 -4.79 4.41
N VAL A 69 -18.25 -4.92 3.28
CA VAL A 69 -18.85 -5.43 2.05
C VAL A 69 -19.28 -6.89 2.18
N ALA A 70 -18.52 -7.70 2.91
CA ALA A 70 -18.84 -9.11 3.18
C ALA A 70 -18.99 -9.35 4.69
N PRO A 71 -20.07 -8.86 5.34
CA PRO A 71 -20.26 -8.95 6.78
C PRO A 71 -20.49 -10.37 7.30
N GLU A 72 -20.96 -11.28 6.44
CA GLU A 72 -21.21 -12.70 6.72
C GLU A 72 -20.87 -13.53 5.48
N PRO A 73 -20.55 -14.83 5.61
CA PRO A 73 -20.30 -15.70 4.47
C PRO A 73 -21.45 -15.68 3.46
N GLY A 74 -21.16 -15.35 2.21
CA GLY A 74 -22.15 -15.30 1.11
C GLY A 74 -23.09 -14.10 1.13
N ARG A 75 -23.02 -13.21 2.12
CA ARG A 75 -23.78 -11.97 2.16
C ARG A 75 -22.90 -10.79 1.71
N TRP A 76 -23.44 -9.99 0.80
CA TRP A 76 -22.73 -8.85 0.21
C TRP A 76 -23.54 -7.57 0.42
N ASP A 77 -22.91 -6.55 0.96
CA ASP A 77 -23.47 -5.22 1.19
C ASP A 77 -22.59 -4.16 0.49
N TRP A 78 -23.07 -3.66 -0.62
CA TRP A 78 -22.37 -2.69 -1.45
C TRP A 78 -22.90 -1.26 -1.29
N GLU A 79 -23.91 -1.03 -0.44
CA GLU A 79 -24.63 0.24 -0.40
C GLU A 79 -23.71 1.44 -0.15
N TRP A 80 -22.80 1.32 0.81
CA TRP A 80 -21.85 2.40 1.08
C TRP A 80 -20.80 2.54 -0.03
N THR A 81 -20.26 1.43 -0.50
CA THR A 81 -19.26 1.41 -1.59
C THR A 81 -19.81 1.98 -2.88
N ASP A 82 -21.08 1.69 -3.24
CA ASP A 82 -21.75 2.29 -4.40
C ASP A 82 -21.71 3.82 -4.32
N ARG A 83 -22.13 4.38 -3.18
CA ARG A 83 -22.16 5.83 -2.98
C ARG A 83 -20.75 6.44 -3.00
N ALA A 84 -19.76 5.74 -2.43
CA ALA A 84 -18.38 6.20 -2.41
C ALA A 84 -17.78 6.22 -3.82
N ILE A 85 -17.93 5.15 -4.60
CA ILE A 85 -17.46 5.08 -5.99
C ILE A 85 -18.13 6.16 -6.85
N ASP A 86 -19.46 6.30 -6.73
CA ASP A 86 -20.19 7.32 -7.49
C ASP A 86 -19.71 8.75 -7.14
N ALA A 87 -19.42 9.01 -5.86
CA ALA A 87 -18.90 10.31 -5.42
C ALA A 87 -17.48 10.60 -5.94
N GLN A 88 -16.59 9.58 -5.96
CA GLN A 88 -15.24 9.73 -6.53
C GLN A 88 -15.31 10.10 -8.01
N LEU A 89 -16.10 9.35 -8.77
CA LEU A 89 -16.28 9.60 -10.22
C LEU A 89 -16.93 10.94 -10.49
N ALA A 90 -17.95 11.33 -9.70
CA ALA A 90 -18.60 12.65 -9.80
C ALA A 90 -17.65 13.80 -9.48
N ALA A 91 -16.67 13.60 -8.58
CA ALA A 91 -15.62 14.57 -8.30
C ALA A 91 -14.57 14.66 -9.42
N GLY A 92 -14.62 13.80 -10.45
CA GLY A 92 -13.67 13.76 -11.55
C GLY A 92 -12.35 13.05 -11.22
N LEU A 93 -12.29 12.33 -10.10
CA LEU A 93 -11.14 11.54 -9.70
C LEU A 93 -11.13 10.20 -10.45
N ARG A 94 -9.92 9.71 -10.76
CA ARG A 94 -9.71 8.35 -11.25
C ARG A 94 -9.32 7.46 -10.08
N PRO A 95 -10.20 6.54 -9.65
CA PRO A 95 -9.89 5.63 -8.56
C PRO A 95 -8.80 4.62 -8.97
N ILE A 96 -7.82 4.39 -8.08
CA ILE A 96 -7.01 3.18 -8.02
C ILE A 96 -7.50 2.45 -6.78
N ILE A 97 -8.17 1.33 -6.98
CA ILE A 97 -8.86 0.62 -5.91
C ILE A 97 -7.95 -0.38 -5.24
N ASP A 98 -7.69 -0.17 -3.96
CA ASP A 98 -7.08 -1.16 -3.10
C ASP A 98 -8.18 -2.15 -2.66
N LEU A 99 -8.11 -3.41 -3.14
CA LEU A 99 -9.06 -4.43 -2.73
C LEU A 99 -8.78 -4.93 -1.31
N LEU A 100 -7.52 -4.98 -0.94
CA LEU A 100 -7.08 -5.42 0.37
C LEU A 100 -6.02 -4.47 0.91
N HIS A 101 -6.36 -3.74 1.98
CA HIS A 101 -5.44 -2.92 2.75
C HIS A 101 -5.49 -3.36 4.21
N TYR A 102 -4.81 -4.48 4.47
CA TYR A 102 -4.57 -5.22 5.72
C TYR A 102 -5.76 -5.99 6.31
N GLY A 103 -7.01 -5.69 6.00
CA GLY A 103 -8.16 -6.32 6.66
C GLY A 103 -8.85 -7.43 5.88
N THR A 104 -9.29 -8.47 6.59
CA THR A 104 -10.20 -9.51 6.07
C THR A 104 -11.56 -9.42 6.73
N PRO A 105 -12.61 -10.06 6.17
CA PRO A 105 -13.90 -10.18 6.85
C PRO A 105 -13.78 -10.83 8.24
N LEU A 106 -14.54 -10.32 9.21
CA LEU A 106 -14.48 -10.77 10.61
C LEU A 106 -14.86 -12.24 10.83
N TRP A 107 -15.58 -12.84 9.90
CA TRP A 107 -15.95 -14.25 9.94
C TRP A 107 -14.87 -15.19 9.39
N LEU A 108 -13.83 -14.64 8.72
CA LEU A 108 -12.73 -15.45 8.19
C LEU A 108 -11.74 -15.78 9.30
N GLU A 109 -11.97 -16.91 9.97
CA GLU A 109 -11.10 -17.38 11.05
C GLU A 109 -9.65 -17.52 10.58
N ALA A 110 -8.71 -17.15 11.41
CA ALA A 110 -7.26 -17.14 11.13
C ALA A 110 -6.84 -16.26 9.94
N GLU A 111 -7.73 -15.43 9.39
CA GLU A 111 -7.43 -14.43 8.37
C GLU A 111 -6.53 -14.96 7.24
N PHE A 112 -5.33 -14.39 7.05
CA PHE A 112 -4.40 -14.78 5.98
C PHE A 112 -3.79 -16.18 6.16
N ALA A 113 -3.88 -16.78 7.35
CA ALA A 113 -3.49 -18.19 7.57
C ALA A 113 -4.62 -19.17 7.23
N ASN A 114 -5.83 -18.69 6.93
CA ASN A 114 -6.94 -19.53 6.51
C ASN A 114 -6.66 -20.12 5.12
N ALA A 115 -6.78 -21.44 4.99
CA ALA A 115 -6.52 -22.11 3.72
C ALA A 115 -7.48 -21.70 2.60
N ASP A 116 -8.67 -21.22 2.94
CA ASP A 116 -9.70 -20.79 1.99
C ASP A 116 -9.63 -19.28 1.68
N TYR A 117 -8.74 -18.50 2.37
CA TYR A 117 -8.55 -17.08 2.09
C TYR A 117 -8.37 -16.76 0.60
N PRO A 118 -7.51 -17.51 -0.18
CA PRO A 118 -7.32 -17.20 -1.60
C PRO A 118 -8.59 -17.32 -2.44
N TYR A 119 -9.51 -18.20 -2.05
CA TYR A 119 -10.80 -18.38 -2.76
C TYR A 119 -11.81 -17.30 -2.36
N HIS A 120 -11.81 -16.87 -1.10
CA HIS A 120 -12.69 -15.80 -0.64
C HIS A 120 -12.31 -14.45 -1.23
N VAL A 121 -11.01 -14.13 -1.32
CA VAL A 121 -10.56 -12.88 -1.95
C VAL A 121 -10.77 -12.91 -3.48
N GLU A 122 -10.64 -14.07 -4.13
CA GLU A 122 -11.00 -14.26 -5.55
C GLU A 122 -12.49 -13.97 -5.79
N GLU A 123 -13.39 -14.54 -4.96
CA GLU A 123 -14.83 -14.27 -5.07
C GLU A 123 -15.15 -12.79 -4.86
N TYR A 124 -14.53 -12.15 -3.86
CA TYR A 124 -14.67 -10.72 -3.60
C TYR A 124 -14.23 -9.89 -4.81
N ALA A 125 -13.05 -10.17 -5.36
CA ALA A 125 -12.51 -9.49 -6.54
C ALA A 125 -13.42 -9.67 -7.77
N ALA A 126 -13.92 -10.89 -8.01
CA ALA A 126 -14.85 -11.17 -9.09
C ALA A 126 -16.14 -10.35 -8.97
N ARG A 127 -16.73 -10.29 -7.76
CA ARG A 127 -17.96 -9.52 -7.50
C ARG A 127 -17.72 -8.02 -7.63
N PHE A 128 -16.56 -7.53 -7.19
CA PHE A 128 -16.17 -6.14 -7.40
C PHE A 128 -16.08 -5.83 -8.89
N GLY A 129 -15.39 -6.66 -9.66
CA GLY A 129 -15.24 -6.50 -11.11
C GLY A 129 -16.60 -6.57 -11.86
N GLU A 130 -17.51 -7.48 -11.45
CA GLU A 130 -18.86 -7.56 -12.01
C GLU A 130 -19.68 -6.30 -11.76
N ARG A 131 -19.49 -5.67 -10.58
CA ARG A 131 -20.30 -4.52 -10.18
C ARG A 131 -19.79 -3.19 -10.74
N TYR A 132 -18.46 -3.01 -10.79
CA TYR A 132 -17.84 -1.72 -11.06
C TYR A 132 -16.94 -1.70 -12.31
N GLY A 133 -16.71 -2.85 -12.94
CA GLY A 133 -15.75 -2.96 -14.05
C GLY A 133 -16.16 -2.25 -15.35
N ASP A 134 -17.35 -1.67 -15.41
CA ASP A 134 -17.79 -0.78 -16.47
C ASP A 134 -17.34 0.69 -16.28
N ARG A 135 -16.84 1.06 -15.09
CA ARG A 135 -16.49 2.44 -14.73
C ARG A 135 -15.25 2.61 -13.83
N VAL A 136 -14.73 1.53 -13.27
CA VAL A 136 -13.49 1.48 -12.49
C VAL A 136 -12.52 0.52 -13.17
N PHE A 137 -11.29 0.95 -13.42
CA PHE A 137 -10.37 0.19 -14.27
C PHE A 137 -8.98 -0.02 -13.67
N ASP A 138 -8.64 0.67 -12.57
CA ASP A 138 -7.33 0.58 -11.96
C ASP A 138 -7.43 -0.08 -10.57
N TYR A 139 -6.61 -1.10 -10.34
CA TYR A 139 -6.71 -1.97 -9.18
C TYR A 139 -5.35 -2.25 -8.55
N THR A 140 -5.31 -2.19 -7.23
CA THR A 140 -4.27 -2.79 -6.40
C THR A 140 -4.88 -4.03 -5.72
N PRO A 141 -4.52 -5.26 -6.12
CA PRO A 141 -5.10 -6.47 -5.53
C PRO A 141 -4.81 -6.59 -4.04
N VAL A 142 -3.58 -6.29 -3.63
CA VAL A 142 -3.14 -6.27 -2.22
C VAL A 142 -2.14 -5.13 -2.03
N ASN A 143 -2.39 -4.26 -1.06
CA ASN A 143 -1.42 -3.26 -0.64
C ASN A 143 -0.35 -3.89 0.25
N GLU A 144 0.92 -3.59 0.00
CA GLU A 144 2.08 -3.97 0.82
C GLU A 144 2.07 -5.41 1.33
N PRO A 145 2.02 -6.41 0.46
CA PRO A 145 1.95 -7.80 0.90
C PRO A 145 3.13 -8.21 1.79
N VAL A 146 4.29 -7.58 1.67
CA VAL A 146 5.43 -7.83 2.57
C VAL A 146 5.11 -7.42 4.00
N ILE A 147 4.42 -6.29 4.23
CA ILE A 147 4.04 -5.83 5.56
C ILE A 147 3.04 -6.79 6.22
N HIS A 148 2.06 -7.28 5.45
CA HIS A 148 1.18 -8.35 5.93
C HIS A 148 1.98 -9.57 6.38
N ALA A 149 2.91 -10.06 5.55
CA ALA A 149 3.69 -11.25 5.86
C ALA A 149 4.60 -11.04 7.08
N LEU A 150 5.17 -9.84 7.25
CA LEU A 150 5.97 -9.50 8.42
C LEU A 150 5.11 -9.38 9.69
N PHE A 151 4.04 -8.58 9.66
CA PHE A 151 3.28 -8.24 10.86
C PHE A 151 2.38 -9.37 11.33
N SER A 152 1.75 -10.07 10.41
CA SER A 152 0.85 -11.21 10.71
C SER A 152 1.58 -12.56 10.81
N GLY A 153 2.76 -12.68 10.17
CA GLY A 153 3.49 -13.93 10.01
C GLY A 153 4.82 -14.03 10.75
N GLU A 154 5.68 -12.99 10.73
CA GLU A 154 7.01 -13.07 11.35
C GLU A 154 7.04 -12.48 12.76
N TYR A 155 6.38 -11.32 12.95
CA TYR A 155 6.49 -10.54 14.17
C TYR A 155 5.37 -10.80 15.18
N GLY A 156 4.26 -11.38 14.75
CA GLY A 156 3.10 -11.63 15.61
C GLY A 156 2.43 -10.35 16.12
N TYR A 157 2.49 -9.25 15.36
CA TYR A 157 1.88 -7.97 15.73
C TYR A 157 0.39 -7.93 15.45
N TRP A 158 0.01 -8.47 14.30
CA TRP A 158 -1.37 -8.51 13.83
C TRP A 158 -1.90 -9.93 13.75
N PRO A 159 -3.22 -10.10 13.76
CA PRO A 159 -3.80 -11.43 13.52
C PRO A 159 -3.28 -12.02 12.18
N PRO A 160 -3.09 -13.32 12.11
CA PRO A 160 -3.33 -14.36 13.11
C PRO A 160 -2.19 -14.57 14.14
N TYR A 161 -1.27 -13.62 14.26
CA TYR A 161 -0.17 -13.58 15.24
C TYR A 161 0.83 -14.73 15.12
N LEU A 162 1.09 -15.18 13.92
CA LEU A 162 2.16 -16.12 13.65
C LEU A 162 3.52 -15.45 13.87
N THR A 163 4.55 -16.26 14.09
CA THR A 163 5.90 -15.74 14.36
C THR A 163 6.97 -16.54 13.62
N GLY A 164 8.10 -15.87 13.37
CA GLY A 164 9.28 -16.47 12.79
C GLY A 164 9.16 -16.85 11.32
N ALA A 165 10.16 -17.57 10.83
CA ALA A 165 10.30 -17.88 9.40
C ALA A 165 9.14 -18.69 8.82
N GLU A 166 8.64 -19.65 9.58
CA GLU A 166 7.52 -20.50 9.15
C GLU A 166 6.23 -19.71 9.05
N GLY A 167 5.97 -18.84 10.05
CA GLY A 167 4.81 -17.94 10.02
C GLY A 167 4.86 -16.96 8.85
N PHE A 168 6.01 -16.33 8.62
CA PHE A 168 6.23 -15.46 7.47
C PHE A 168 5.95 -16.20 6.16
N ALA A 169 6.57 -17.37 5.95
CA ALA A 169 6.41 -18.12 4.71
C ALA A 169 4.96 -18.57 4.47
N ALA A 170 4.25 -18.97 5.53
CA ALA A 170 2.84 -19.38 5.44
C ALA A 170 1.94 -18.22 5.01
N ILE A 171 2.10 -17.04 5.62
CA ILE A 171 1.32 -15.85 5.25
C ILE A 171 1.70 -15.37 3.85
N ALA A 172 3.01 -15.27 3.53
CA ALA A 172 3.48 -14.86 2.22
C ALA A 172 2.92 -15.73 1.08
N ALA A 173 2.92 -17.05 1.27
CA ALA A 173 2.36 -17.99 0.29
C ALA A 173 0.86 -17.77 0.06
N ASN A 174 0.10 -17.63 1.14
CA ASN A 174 -1.34 -17.48 1.07
C ASN A 174 -1.74 -16.12 0.47
N LEU A 175 -1.04 -15.04 0.86
CA LEU A 175 -1.23 -13.72 0.25
C LEU A 175 -0.93 -13.76 -1.25
N ALA A 176 0.19 -14.35 -1.65
CA ALA A 176 0.55 -14.47 -3.06
C ALA A 176 -0.51 -15.25 -3.87
N ARG A 177 -1.06 -16.35 -3.31
CA ARG A 177 -2.18 -17.08 -3.96
C ARG A 177 -3.42 -16.21 -4.12
N GLY A 178 -3.81 -15.51 -3.06
CA GLY A 178 -4.95 -14.59 -3.07
C GLY A 178 -4.73 -13.46 -4.07
N PHE A 179 -3.53 -12.90 -4.13
CA PHE A 179 -3.14 -11.86 -5.07
C PHE A 179 -3.31 -12.33 -6.53
N VAL A 180 -2.67 -13.45 -6.90
CA VAL A 180 -2.79 -14.00 -8.26
C VAL A 180 -4.25 -14.27 -8.65
N ARG A 181 -5.02 -14.87 -7.73
CA ARG A 181 -6.43 -15.19 -7.98
C ARG A 181 -7.30 -13.96 -8.13
N SER A 182 -7.15 -12.97 -7.25
CA SER A 182 -7.93 -11.73 -7.31
C SER A 182 -7.63 -10.92 -8.58
N GLN A 183 -6.36 -10.81 -8.97
CA GLN A 183 -6.01 -10.12 -10.21
C GLN A 183 -6.60 -10.82 -11.45
N ARG A 184 -6.51 -12.14 -11.51
CA ARG A 184 -7.10 -12.89 -12.64
C ARG A 184 -8.62 -12.77 -12.67
N ALA A 185 -9.28 -12.85 -11.51
CA ALA A 185 -10.72 -12.66 -11.43
C ALA A 185 -11.17 -11.27 -11.91
N LEU A 186 -10.44 -10.22 -11.54
CA LEU A 186 -10.67 -8.87 -12.06
C LEU A 186 -10.43 -8.78 -13.57
N ALA A 187 -9.30 -9.33 -14.05
CA ALA A 187 -8.98 -9.33 -15.48
C ALA A 187 -10.07 -10.03 -16.31
N ASP A 188 -10.62 -11.13 -15.80
CA ASP A 188 -11.69 -11.87 -16.46
C ASP A 188 -13.03 -11.10 -16.50
N ARG A 189 -13.30 -10.28 -15.49
CA ARG A 189 -14.57 -9.53 -15.38
C ARG A 189 -14.53 -8.18 -16.09
N VAL A 190 -13.39 -7.48 -15.99
CA VAL A 190 -13.21 -6.12 -16.51
C VAL A 190 -12.68 -6.13 -17.94
N GLY A 191 -11.82 -7.09 -18.26
CA GLY A 191 -11.24 -7.23 -19.60
C GLY A 191 -10.12 -6.24 -19.88
N ALA A 192 -9.93 -5.91 -21.15
CA ALA A 192 -8.79 -5.12 -21.65
C ALA A 192 -8.58 -3.72 -21.01
N PRO A 193 -9.59 -3.03 -20.46
CA PRO A 193 -9.37 -1.75 -19.78
C PRO A 193 -8.70 -1.89 -18.41
N ALA A 194 -8.67 -3.07 -17.79
CA ALA A 194 -8.09 -3.26 -16.47
C ALA A 194 -6.61 -2.89 -16.43
N THR A 195 -6.22 -2.16 -15.40
CA THR A 195 -4.84 -1.79 -15.09
C THR A 195 -4.52 -2.27 -13.68
N PHE A 196 -3.41 -2.99 -13.54
CA PHE A 196 -2.98 -3.51 -12.25
C PHE A 196 -1.76 -2.74 -11.75
N VAL A 197 -1.97 -1.99 -10.67
CA VAL A 197 -0.92 -1.30 -9.93
C VAL A 197 -0.56 -2.18 -8.75
N HIS A 198 0.53 -2.94 -8.86
CA HIS A 198 1.05 -3.68 -7.72
C HIS A 198 1.73 -2.70 -6.77
N VAL A 199 1.51 -2.82 -5.49
CA VAL A 199 2.02 -1.87 -4.50
C VAL A 199 2.73 -2.61 -3.39
N ASP A 200 4.00 -2.25 -3.14
CA ASP A 200 4.72 -2.80 -2.00
C ASP A 200 5.55 -1.73 -1.27
N ALA A 201 5.86 -2.03 -0.01
CA ALA A 201 6.68 -1.17 0.84
C ALA A 201 8.14 -1.19 0.38
N ALA A 202 8.72 -0.01 0.22
CA ALA A 202 10.15 0.11 0.05
C ALA A 202 10.85 -0.05 1.40
N MET A 203 11.65 -1.08 1.53
CA MET A 203 12.48 -1.32 2.70
C MET A 203 13.94 -1.49 2.28
N SER A 204 14.85 -0.77 2.93
CA SER A 204 16.29 -0.89 2.70
C SER A 204 17.04 -1.06 4.01
N PHE A 205 18.24 -1.66 3.92
CA PHE A 205 19.03 -2.05 5.08
C PHE A 205 20.47 -1.62 4.86
N ILE A 206 21.02 -0.83 5.80
CA ILE A 206 22.38 -0.27 5.73
C ILE A 206 23.17 -0.56 7.02
N GLY A 207 24.50 -0.37 6.98
CA GLY A 207 25.39 -0.63 8.12
C GLY A 207 25.91 -2.07 8.22
N ASP A 208 25.52 -2.95 7.28
CA ASP A 208 25.96 -4.34 7.22
C ASP A 208 27.41 -4.52 6.77
N ASP A 209 28.02 -3.52 6.15
CA ASP A 209 29.42 -3.48 5.78
C ASP A 209 30.36 -3.22 6.97
N ILE A 210 29.83 -2.65 8.07
CA ILE A 210 30.57 -2.35 9.29
C ILE A 210 30.83 -3.62 10.12
N ALA A 211 29.84 -4.55 10.12
CA ALA A 211 29.88 -5.78 10.88
C ALA A 211 29.55 -6.98 9.98
N PRO A 212 30.51 -7.86 9.66
CA PRO A 212 30.29 -9.00 8.76
C PRO A 212 29.14 -9.93 9.16
N GLU A 213 28.85 -10.04 10.47
CA GLU A 213 27.75 -10.83 11.01
C GLU A 213 26.35 -10.29 10.61
N HIS A 214 26.26 -9.01 10.27
CA HIS A 214 25.00 -8.41 9.81
C HIS A 214 24.75 -8.63 8.31
N ARG A 215 25.78 -8.96 7.54
CA ARG A 215 25.68 -9.06 6.08
C ARG A 215 24.69 -10.13 5.65
N GLU A 216 24.78 -11.32 6.23
CA GLU A 216 23.87 -12.43 5.89
C GLU A 216 22.42 -12.09 6.21
N GLU A 217 22.17 -11.45 7.35
CA GLU A 217 20.83 -11.01 7.73
C GLU A 217 20.32 -9.90 6.83
N ALA A 218 21.13 -8.88 6.53
CA ALA A 218 20.77 -7.79 5.63
C ALA A 218 20.47 -8.30 4.21
N ASP A 219 21.28 -9.22 3.69
CA ASP A 219 21.04 -9.84 2.38
C ASP A 219 19.73 -10.64 2.37
N ARG A 220 19.47 -11.39 3.43
CA ARG A 220 18.20 -12.10 3.59
C ARG A 220 17.00 -11.14 3.59
N LEU A 221 17.05 -10.06 4.35
CA LEU A 221 15.98 -9.07 4.44
C LEU A 221 15.75 -8.36 3.09
N ARG A 222 16.81 -8.01 2.37
CA ARG A 222 16.72 -7.41 1.02
C ARG A 222 15.97 -8.31 0.03
N HIS A 223 16.12 -9.62 0.14
CA HIS A 223 15.36 -10.57 -0.66
C HIS A 223 13.94 -10.78 -0.13
N GLN A 224 13.77 -10.74 1.20
CA GLN A 224 12.49 -10.97 1.86
C GLN A 224 11.45 -9.90 1.51
N VAL A 225 11.88 -8.64 1.36
CA VAL A 225 11.03 -7.53 0.92
C VAL A 225 10.30 -7.83 -0.40
N HIS A 226 10.94 -8.54 -1.29
CA HIS A 226 10.39 -8.82 -2.62
C HIS A 226 9.70 -10.19 -2.74
N LEU A 227 9.69 -11.01 -1.69
CA LEU A 227 9.32 -12.42 -1.82
C LEU A 227 7.89 -12.63 -2.31
N VAL A 228 6.92 -11.88 -1.77
CA VAL A 228 5.51 -12.06 -2.16
C VAL A 228 5.31 -11.64 -3.62
N GLU A 229 5.87 -10.51 -4.02
CA GLU A 229 5.80 -10.06 -5.40
C GLU A 229 6.57 -10.98 -6.37
N ASP A 230 7.69 -11.57 -5.93
CA ASP A 230 8.41 -12.58 -6.71
C ASP A 230 7.60 -13.87 -6.90
N LEU A 231 6.84 -14.30 -5.89
CA LEU A 231 5.89 -15.41 -6.03
C LEU A 231 4.79 -15.05 -7.04
N VAL A 232 4.16 -13.89 -6.87
CA VAL A 232 3.08 -13.39 -7.73
C VAL A 232 3.51 -13.29 -9.19
N THR A 233 4.72 -12.80 -9.44
CA THR A 233 5.28 -12.62 -10.79
C THR A 233 6.02 -13.84 -11.32
N GLY A 234 6.01 -14.97 -10.57
CA GLY A 234 6.59 -16.26 -10.99
C GLY A 234 8.12 -16.31 -11.01
N ARG A 235 8.79 -15.48 -10.22
CA ARG A 235 10.25 -15.33 -10.14
C ARG A 235 10.92 -16.28 -9.15
N VAL A 236 10.16 -16.94 -8.30
CA VAL A 236 10.71 -17.91 -7.33
C VAL A 236 10.97 -19.23 -8.04
N ASP A 237 12.24 -19.51 -8.30
CA ASP A 237 12.72 -20.73 -8.92
C ASP A 237 13.79 -21.42 -8.05
N SER A 238 14.45 -22.45 -8.57
CA SER A 238 15.49 -23.21 -7.87
C SER A 238 16.76 -22.41 -7.52
N ALA A 239 16.91 -21.20 -8.06
CA ALA A 239 18.04 -20.31 -7.79
C ALA A 239 17.65 -19.15 -6.86
N HIS A 240 16.38 -19.05 -6.44
CA HIS A 240 15.92 -17.97 -5.60
C HIS A 240 16.60 -18.01 -4.22
N PRO A 241 17.18 -16.89 -3.73
CA PRO A 241 17.98 -16.86 -2.50
C PRO A 241 17.25 -17.31 -1.23
N LEU A 242 15.91 -17.20 -1.22
CA LEU A 242 15.07 -17.59 -0.06
C LEU A 242 14.39 -18.94 -0.25
N LEU A 243 14.75 -19.73 -1.26
CA LEU A 243 14.05 -20.99 -1.54
C LEU A 243 14.01 -21.93 -0.33
N ASP A 244 15.16 -22.11 0.35
CA ASP A 244 15.25 -22.98 1.52
C ASP A 244 14.39 -22.50 2.70
N ARG A 245 14.16 -21.17 2.78
CA ARG A 245 13.33 -20.55 3.83
C ARG A 245 11.84 -20.76 3.57
N VAL A 246 11.43 -20.77 2.32
CA VAL A 246 10.00 -20.84 1.95
C VAL A 246 9.54 -22.27 1.61
N SER A 247 10.43 -23.14 1.21
CA SER A 247 10.11 -24.52 0.82
C SER A 247 9.38 -25.36 1.89
N PRO A 248 9.54 -25.13 3.21
CA PRO A 248 8.72 -25.81 4.20
C PRO A 248 7.23 -25.45 4.12
N ALA A 249 6.90 -24.24 3.70
CA ALA A 249 5.52 -23.76 3.58
C ALA A 249 4.99 -23.79 2.13
N ILE A 250 5.90 -23.83 1.13
CA ILE A 250 5.54 -23.78 -0.29
C ILE A 250 6.21 -24.97 -1.01
N PRO A 251 5.50 -26.10 -1.15
CA PRO A 251 6.03 -27.26 -1.89
C PRO A 251 6.32 -26.96 -3.35
N ASP A 252 7.21 -27.74 -3.99
CA ASP A 252 7.61 -27.58 -5.39
C ASP A 252 6.43 -27.50 -6.37
N ILE A 253 5.37 -28.28 -6.13
CA ILE A 253 4.17 -28.27 -6.97
C ILE A 253 3.47 -26.90 -6.92
N GLU A 254 3.57 -26.22 -5.81
CA GLU A 254 2.98 -24.91 -5.62
C GLU A 254 3.86 -23.80 -6.21
N LEU A 255 5.18 -23.92 -6.08
CA LEU A 255 6.10 -23.03 -6.79
C LEU A 255 5.91 -23.16 -8.33
N GLN A 256 5.61 -24.36 -8.81
CA GLN A 256 5.24 -24.57 -10.20
C GLN A 256 3.92 -23.84 -10.52
N TRP A 257 2.91 -23.94 -9.67
CA TRP A 257 1.65 -23.24 -9.85
C TRP A 257 1.82 -21.73 -9.96
N PHE A 258 2.65 -21.11 -9.10
CA PHE A 258 2.94 -19.67 -9.20
C PHE A 258 3.58 -19.30 -10.54
N ARG A 259 4.55 -20.08 -11.03
CA ARG A 259 5.17 -19.83 -12.34
C ARG A 259 4.19 -19.96 -13.50
N GLU A 260 3.30 -20.94 -13.47
CA GLU A 260 2.29 -21.19 -14.51
C GLU A 260 1.13 -20.17 -14.46
N ASN A 261 0.86 -19.59 -13.32
CA ASN A 261 -0.24 -18.68 -13.08
C ASN A 261 0.20 -17.24 -12.80
N ALA A 262 1.46 -16.95 -12.99
CA ALA A 262 2.03 -15.63 -12.73
C ALA A 262 1.22 -14.50 -13.35
N VAL A 263 1.09 -13.42 -12.61
CA VAL A 263 0.50 -12.16 -13.06
C VAL A 263 1.55 -11.06 -12.98
N GLN A 264 1.42 -10.04 -13.81
CA GLN A 264 2.41 -8.97 -13.89
C GLN A 264 1.76 -7.64 -13.56
N PRO A 265 2.51 -6.68 -12.97
CA PRO A 265 2.06 -5.30 -12.85
C PRO A 265 2.03 -4.60 -14.22
N ASP A 266 1.01 -3.81 -14.46
CA ASP A 266 1.04 -2.78 -15.50
C ASP A 266 1.85 -1.56 -15.01
N VAL A 267 1.76 -1.26 -13.72
CA VAL A 267 2.55 -0.25 -13.01
C VAL A 267 2.98 -0.84 -11.66
N MET A 268 4.26 -0.66 -11.31
CA MET A 268 4.76 -1.05 -9.99
C MET A 268 4.73 0.15 -9.05
N GLY A 269 3.92 0.08 -8.03
CA GLY A 269 3.76 1.07 -6.97
C GLY A 269 4.78 0.88 -5.85
N VAL A 270 5.35 1.97 -5.40
CA VAL A 270 6.37 2.00 -4.36
C VAL A 270 5.91 2.93 -3.24
N ASN A 271 5.66 2.36 -2.07
CA ASN A 271 5.40 3.10 -0.85
C ASN A 271 6.74 3.41 -0.18
N TYR A 272 7.08 4.69 -0.09
CA TYR A 272 8.35 5.14 0.46
C TYR A 272 8.17 6.27 1.46
N TYR A 273 8.67 6.06 2.66
CA TYR A 273 8.67 7.04 3.73
C TYR A 273 10.11 7.35 4.15
N PRO A 274 10.64 8.55 3.91
CA PRO A 274 12.08 8.83 4.03
C PRO A 274 12.64 8.54 5.43
N ARG A 275 11.81 8.67 6.46
CA ARG A 275 12.17 8.46 7.86
C ARG A 275 11.90 7.06 8.39
N HIS A 276 11.32 6.15 7.56
CA HIS A 276 10.92 4.82 8.00
C HIS A 276 11.39 3.69 7.08
N SER A 277 11.58 3.96 5.78
CA SER A 277 11.91 2.93 4.78
C SER A 277 13.34 2.40 4.83
N THR A 278 14.21 2.93 5.69
CA THR A 278 15.60 2.45 5.81
C THR A 278 15.92 2.12 7.27
N GLU A 279 16.33 0.88 7.51
CA GLU A 279 16.78 0.41 8.82
C GLU A 279 18.30 0.39 8.88
N LEU A 280 18.87 0.75 10.05
CA LEU A 280 20.30 0.74 10.32
C LEU A 280 20.67 -0.49 11.15
N PHE A 281 21.60 -1.31 10.63
CA PHE A 281 22.22 -2.37 11.42
C PHE A 281 23.26 -1.77 12.38
N GLU A 282 23.03 -1.98 13.66
CA GLU A 282 23.95 -1.62 14.73
C GLU A 282 24.37 -2.86 15.52
N ALA A 283 25.62 -2.90 15.99
CA ALA A 283 26.13 -4.03 16.75
C ALA A 283 25.27 -4.30 18.00
N GLY A 284 24.81 -5.55 18.15
CA GLY A 284 24.00 -5.97 19.30
C GLY A 284 22.51 -5.59 19.21
N VAL A 285 22.05 -4.98 18.13
CA VAL A 285 20.63 -4.69 17.88
C VAL A 285 20.09 -5.73 16.90
N HIS A 286 19.08 -6.46 17.32
CA HIS A 286 18.40 -7.47 16.51
C HIS A 286 16.89 -7.25 16.55
N HIS A 287 16.21 -7.56 15.46
CA HIS A 287 14.77 -7.55 15.44
C HIS A 287 14.23 -8.64 16.36
N GLY A 288 13.68 -8.23 17.51
CA GLY A 288 13.34 -9.16 18.61
C GLY A 288 11.95 -9.76 18.54
N GLY A 289 11.16 -9.47 17.52
CA GLY A 289 9.73 -9.79 17.50
C GLY A 289 9.01 -9.00 18.60
N GLY A 290 8.11 -8.16 18.25
CA GLY A 290 7.40 -7.24 19.12
C GLY A 290 7.09 -5.98 18.31
N PHE A 291 6.18 -5.15 18.75
CA PHE A 291 5.69 -4.02 17.94
C PHE A 291 6.74 -2.91 17.71
N ALA A 292 7.74 -2.81 18.55
CA ALA A 292 8.82 -1.85 18.36
C ALA A 292 9.99 -2.53 17.64
N ASP A 293 10.30 -2.08 16.43
CA ASP A 293 11.52 -2.48 15.76
C ASP A 293 12.72 -1.90 16.53
N PRO A 294 13.62 -2.73 17.06
CA PRO A 294 14.78 -2.24 17.79
C PRO A 294 15.82 -1.55 16.89
N ARG A 295 15.78 -1.80 15.56
CA ARG A 295 16.70 -1.14 14.63
C ARG A 295 16.23 0.28 14.36
N PRO A 296 17.11 1.29 14.51
CA PRO A 296 16.72 2.66 14.21
C PRO A 296 16.51 2.86 12.72
N SER A 297 15.50 3.67 12.40
CA SER A 297 15.28 4.15 11.04
C SER A 297 16.21 5.32 10.72
N VAL A 298 16.64 5.42 9.48
CA VAL A 298 17.49 6.48 8.97
C VAL A 298 16.79 7.25 7.87
N ASP A 299 16.72 8.58 8.01
CA ASP A 299 16.19 9.45 6.97
C ASP A 299 17.15 9.47 5.77
N ARG A 300 16.70 8.89 4.65
CA ARG A 300 17.47 8.84 3.40
C ARG A 300 16.93 9.82 2.35
N GLY A 301 15.89 10.58 2.67
CA GLY A 301 15.33 11.62 1.81
C GLY A 301 15.13 11.18 0.36
N ALA A 302 15.41 12.08 -0.57
CA ALA A 302 15.25 11.82 -2.00
C ALA A 302 16.23 10.76 -2.56
N ALA A 303 17.38 10.55 -1.92
CA ALA A 303 18.32 9.51 -2.36
C ALA A 303 17.74 8.11 -2.18
N GLY A 304 17.13 7.85 -1.01
CA GLY A 304 16.45 6.58 -0.76
C GLY A 304 15.21 6.36 -1.65
N LEU A 305 14.46 7.42 -1.95
CA LEU A 305 13.34 7.33 -2.89
C LEU A 305 13.83 6.95 -4.31
N ARG A 306 14.93 7.55 -4.78
CA ARG A 306 15.53 7.18 -6.07
C ARG A 306 15.93 5.72 -6.10
N GLU A 307 16.70 5.28 -5.09
CA GLU A 307 17.15 3.89 -4.97
C GLU A 307 15.97 2.90 -4.99
N ALA A 308 14.90 3.20 -4.27
CA ALA A 308 13.70 2.38 -4.24
C ALA A 308 13.03 2.28 -5.62
N LEU A 309 12.75 3.41 -6.26
CA LEU A 309 12.11 3.43 -7.59
C LEU A 309 12.95 2.69 -8.64
N GLU A 310 14.27 2.89 -8.66
CA GLU A 310 15.18 2.21 -9.57
C GLU A 310 15.22 0.69 -9.31
N ALA A 311 15.25 0.27 -8.04
CA ALA A 311 15.27 -1.14 -7.66
C ALA A 311 14.00 -1.88 -8.12
N PHE A 312 12.82 -1.30 -7.87
CA PHE A 312 11.55 -1.88 -8.29
C PHE A 312 11.39 -1.88 -9.81
N ALA A 313 11.73 -0.78 -10.50
CA ALA A 313 11.72 -0.72 -11.95
C ALA A 313 12.63 -1.78 -12.60
N LEU A 314 13.86 -1.92 -12.08
CA LEU A 314 14.81 -2.90 -12.58
C LEU A 314 14.34 -4.33 -12.35
N ARG A 315 13.79 -4.61 -11.16
CA ARG A 315 13.38 -5.96 -10.78
C ARG A 315 12.20 -6.46 -11.58
N TYR A 316 11.15 -5.63 -11.71
CA TYR A 316 9.87 -6.07 -12.29
C TYR A 316 9.69 -5.64 -13.75
N GLY A 317 10.50 -4.72 -14.27
CA GLY A 317 10.48 -4.32 -15.68
C GLY A 317 9.24 -3.53 -16.08
N ALA A 318 8.46 -3.04 -15.10
CA ALA A 318 7.27 -2.23 -15.30
C ALA A 318 7.58 -0.73 -15.07
N PRO A 319 6.77 0.20 -15.61
CA PRO A 319 6.75 1.58 -15.14
C PRO A 319 6.50 1.64 -13.64
N VAL A 320 7.12 2.62 -12.96
CA VAL A 320 6.97 2.77 -11.51
C VAL A 320 6.17 4.01 -11.15
N MET A 321 5.55 3.96 -9.99
CA MET A 321 4.80 5.08 -9.41
C MET A 321 5.12 5.17 -7.92
N VAL A 322 5.29 6.38 -7.41
CA VAL A 322 5.22 6.61 -5.95
C VAL A 322 3.75 6.49 -5.55
N THR A 323 3.41 5.42 -4.85
CA THR A 323 2.03 5.15 -4.43
C THR A 323 1.72 5.66 -3.05
N GLU A 324 2.74 5.81 -2.19
CA GLU A 324 2.63 6.50 -0.91
C GLU A 324 3.93 7.19 -0.56
N THR A 325 3.84 8.42 -0.10
CA THR A 325 4.96 9.13 0.55
C THR A 325 4.48 10.36 1.30
N CYS A 326 5.11 10.62 2.42
CA CYS A 326 5.04 11.86 3.19
C CYS A 326 6.14 11.92 4.24
N VAL A 327 6.11 12.94 5.08
CA VAL A 327 6.81 12.98 6.37
C VAL A 327 5.83 13.40 7.45
N THR A 328 5.90 12.75 8.60
CA THR A 328 5.23 13.22 9.81
C THR A 328 6.04 14.37 10.40
N GLY A 329 5.40 15.53 10.61
CA GLY A 329 6.11 16.70 11.15
C GLY A 329 5.42 18.02 10.86
N SER A 330 6.19 19.10 10.98
CA SER A 330 5.71 20.47 10.73
C SER A 330 5.26 20.67 9.28
N VAL A 331 4.48 21.72 9.06
CA VAL A 331 4.04 22.13 7.70
C VAL A 331 5.25 22.39 6.80
N GLU A 332 6.29 23.01 7.35
CA GLU A 332 7.53 23.32 6.62
C GLU A 332 8.27 22.06 6.18
N GLU A 333 8.38 21.05 7.04
CA GLU A 333 8.98 19.76 6.70
C GLU A 333 8.17 19.03 5.62
N ARG A 334 6.83 19.02 5.74
CA ARG A 334 5.94 18.42 4.74
C ARG A 334 6.06 19.10 3.39
N ILE A 335 6.12 20.45 3.34
CA ILE A 335 6.33 21.21 2.10
C ILE A 335 7.69 20.91 1.50
N ALA A 336 8.75 20.91 2.32
CA ALA A 336 10.11 20.61 1.85
C ALA A 336 10.19 19.22 1.21
N TRP A 337 9.60 18.21 1.85
CA TRP A 337 9.56 16.85 1.30
C TRP A 337 8.73 16.75 0.01
N LEU A 338 7.57 17.39 -0.03
CA LEU A 338 6.73 17.43 -1.24
C LEU A 338 7.50 18.04 -2.43
N ASP A 339 8.18 19.13 -2.20
CA ASP A 339 8.96 19.80 -3.24
C ASP A 339 10.16 18.96 -3.70
N GLU A 340 10.91 18.40 -2.75
CA GLU A 340 12.10 17.61 -3.03
C GLU A 340 11.77 16.32 -3.78
N SER A 341 10.74 15.60 -3.33
CA SER A 341 10.33 14.32 -3.90
C SER A 341 9.72 14.47 -5.30
N ILE A 342 8.87 15.49 -5.53
CA ILE A 342 8.34 15.77 -6.87
C ILE A 342 9.50 16.20 -7.82
N ALA A 343 10.40 17.06 -7.36
CA ALA A 343 11.56 17.48 -8.17
C ALA A 343 12.48 16.30 -8.50
N LEU A 344 12.64 15.35 -7.59
CA LEU A 344 13.36 14.11 -7.87
C LEU A 344 12.68 13.30 -8.98
N VAL A 345 11.38 13.05 -8.85
CA VAL A 345 10.62 12.27 -9.85
C VAL A 345 10.71 12.92 -11.22
N GLU A 346 10.60 14.25 -11.32
CA GLU A 346 10.74 14.98 -12.57
C GLU A 346 12.15 14.83 -13.17
N ARG A 347 13.21 14.91 -12.35
CA ARG A 347 14.60 14.66 -12.81
C ARG A 347 14.77 13.24 -13.32
N MET A 348 14.30 12.23 -12.58
CA MET A 348 14.37 10.83 -13.01
C MET A 348 13.69 10.60 -14.37
N ARG A 349 12.52 11.21 -14.56
CA ARG A 349 11.82 11.18 -15.87
C ARG A 349 12.62 11.84 -16.98
N ALA A 350 13.24 12.99 -16.72
CA ALA A 350 14.10 13.67 -17.67
C ALA A 350 15.35 12.84 -18.03
N GLU A 351 15.82 12.01 -17.11
CA GLU A 351 16.89 11.02 -17.31
C GLU A 351 16.42 9.74 -18.02
N GLY A 352 15.12 9.60 -18.29
CA GLY A 352 14.53 8.47 -19.01
C GLY A 352 13.96 7.37 -18.13
N ALA A 353 13.89 7.56 -16.79
CA ALA A 353 13.27 6.60 -15.91
C ALA A 353 11.74 6.55 -16.12
N PRO A 354 11.12 5.37 -16.11
CA PRO A 354 9.70 5.21 -16.42
C PRO A 354 8.81 5.50 -15.20
N VAL A 355 8.95 6.67 -14.57
CA VAL A 355 8.11 7.08 -13.44
C VAL A 355 6.85 7.74 -13.97
N VAL A 356 5.66 7.19 -13.70
CA VAL A 356 4.39 7.60 -14.30
C VAL A 356 3.44 8.32 -13.36
N GLY A 357 3.63 8.20 -12.04
CA GLY A 357 2.75 8.82 -11.06
C GLY A 357 3.45 9.12 -9.74
N TYR A 358 2.81 9.99 -8.98
CA TYR A 358 3.23 10.38 -7.63
C TYR A 358 2.00 10.61 -6.77
N THR A 359 1.89 9.91 -5.65
CA THR A 359 0.80 10.01 -4.67
C THR A 359 1.33 10.50 -3.35
N TRP A 360 0.79 11.62 -2.84
CA TRP A 360 0.96 11.99 -1.44
C TRP A 360 -0.02 11.17 -0.60
N TRP A 361 0.46 10.59 0.48
CA TRP A 361 -0.32 9.77 1.40
C TRP A 361 -0.12 10.22 2.85
N PRO A 362 -1.23 10.52 3.59
CA PRO A 362 -2.63 10.57 3.12
C PRO A 362 -3.13 12.02 2.83
N LEU A 363 -4.35 12.15 2.32
CA LEU A 363 -5.03 13.43 2.07
C LEU A 363 -5.18 14.28 3.34
N PHE A 364 -5.53 13.66 4.45
CA PHE A 364 -5.64 14.26 5.78
C PHE A 364 -4.88 13.40 6.79
N ASP A 365 -4.65 13.94 7.99
CA ASP A 365 -3.96 13.24 9.07
C ASP A 365 -4.60 11.89 9.38
N MET A 366 -3.84 10.98 9.95
CA MET A 366 -4.27 9.63 10.33
C MET A 366 -3.90 9.31 11.78
N TYR A 367 -4.35 8.18 12.27
CA TYR A 367 -3.99 7.71 13.59
C TYR A 367 -2.89 6.63 13.53
N GLU A 368 -1.92 6.73 14.43
CA GLU A 368 -0.85 5.76 14.54
C GLU A 368 -1.38 4.39 14.96
N TRP A 369 -0.94 3.33 14.30
CA TRP A 369 -1.42 1.96 14.55
C TRP A 369 -1.11 1.44 15.95
N THR A 370 -0.11 2.02 16.65
CA THR A 370 0.21 1.71 18.04
C THR A 370 -0.90 2.10 19.01
N TRP A 371 -1.84 2.98 18.62
CA TRP A 371 -3.04 3.26 19.40
C TRP A 371 -3.83 1.99 19.73
N ARG A 372 -3.73 0.95 18.90
CA ARG A 372 -4.33 -0.36 19.12
C ARG A 372 -4.01 -0.95 20.51
N HIS A 373 -2.80 -0.74 21.00
CA HIS A 373 -2.28 -1.26 22.26
C HIS A 373 -2.18 -0.21 23.37
N SER A 374 -2.45 1.05 23.06
CA SER A 374 -2.28 2.16 23.99
C SER A 374 -3.49 2.34 24.91
N THR A 375 -3.24 2.82 26.11
CA THR A 375 -4.27 3.30 27.04
C THR A 375 -4.48 4.82 26.99
N ASN A 376 -3.64 5.53 26.23
CA ASN A 376 -3.71 6.97 26.05
C ASN A 376 -4.94 7.40 25.23
N PRO A 377 -5.35 8.67 25.31
CA PRO A 377 -6.35 9.22 24.43
C PRO A 377 -5.99 9.08 22.95
N ARG A 378 -6.98 8.94 22.07
CA ARG A 378 -6.79 8.84 20.61
C ARG A 378 -6.00 10.02 20.06
N ALA A 379 -6.25 11.24 20.56
CA ALA A 379 -5.58 12.45 20.10
C ALA A 379 -4.05 12.41 20.26
N ASP A 380 -3.53 11.64 21.23
CA ASP A 380 -2.08 11.50 21.42
C ASP A 380 -1.40 10.65 20.32
N HIS A 381 -2.22 9.98 19.50
CA HIS A 381 -1.79 9.12 18.40
C HIS A 381 -2.07 9.72 17.02
N LEU A 382 -2.47 10.99 16.96
CA LEU A 382 -2.70 11.67 15.68
C LEU A 382 -1.35 11.98 15.02
N LEU A 383 -1.15 11.49 13.80
CA LEU A 383 0.01 11.75 12.97
C LEU A 383 -0.30 12.90 12.01
N THR A 384 0.43 14.01 12.17
CA THR A 384 0.30 15.19 11.29
C THR A 384 1.11 15.00 10.02
N MET A 385 0.47 14.55 8.96
CA MET A 385 1.11 14.20 7.70
C MET A 385 0.28 14.56 6.46
N GLY A 386 -0.98 14.92 6.66
CA GLY A 386 -1.93 15.24 5.59
C GLY A 386 -1.76 16.62 4.97
N LEU A 387 -2.46 16.84 3.85
CA LEU A 387 -2.69 18.15 3.26
C LEU A 387 -3.75 18.94 4.06
N HIS A 388 -4.54 18.21 4.84
CA HIS A 388 -5.55 18.76 5.72
C HIS A 388 -5.33 18.21 7.13
N ASP A 389 -5.30 19.09 8.10
CA ASP A 389 -5.19 18.70 9.49
C ASP A 389 -6.56 18.21 10.00
N LEU A 390 -6.58 17.13 10.79
CA LEU A 390 -7.78 16.68 11.50
C LEU A 390 -7.89 17.42 12.83
N VAL A 391 -8.98 18.19 13.00
CA VAL A 391 -9.21 18.99 14.19
C VAL A 391 -10.52 18.58 14.84
N GLU A 392 -10.47 18.20 16.11
CA GLU A 392 -11.68 17.87 16.88
C GLU A 392 -12.58 19.09 17.06
N SER A 393 -13.87 18.91 16.83
CA SER A 393 -14.92 19.92 17.03
C SER A 393 -16.17 19.32 17.67
N ALA A 394 -17.15 20.17 18.00
CA ALA A 394 -18.44 19.72 18.51
C ALA A 394 -19.22 18.86 17.47
N ASP A 395 -18.94 19.06 16.18
CA ASP A 395 -19.62 18.40 15.06
C ASP A 395 -18.78 17.27 14.43
N GLY A 396 -17.76 16.77 15.14
CA GLY A 396 -16.83 15.73 14.70
C GLY A 396 -15.49 16.28 14.21
N LEU A 397 -14.76 15.49 13.44
CA LEU A 397 -13.44 15.84 12.92
C LEU A 397 -13.54 16.75 11.69
N LEU A 398 -13.05 17.97 11.83
CA LEU A 398 -12.91 18.91 10.71
C LEU A 398 -11.64 18.60 9.90
N ARG A 399 -11.73 18.81 8.59
CA ARG A 399 -10.58 18.80 7.67
C ARG A 399 -10.16 20.24 7.42
N VAL A 400 -9.11 20.70 8.08
CA VAL A 400 -8.61 22.07 7.97
C VAL A 400 -7.44 22.12 7.02
N ALA A 401 -7.62 22.77 5.87
CA ALA A 401 -6.54 22.89 4.90
C ALA A 401 -5.33 23.61 5.52
N ASN A 402 -4.17 23.04 5.33
CA ASN A 402 -2.90 23.64 5.71
C ASN A 402 -2.09 24.07 4.47
N PRO A 403 -0.98 24.81 4.60
CA PRO A 403 -0.21 25.31 3.46
C PRO A 403 0.35 24.21 2.52
N VAL A 404 0.45 22.94 2.97
CA VAL A 404 0.83 21.81 2.10
C VAL A 404 -0.19 21.60 0.98
N ALA A 405 -1.49 21.78 1.29
CA ALA A 405 -2.56 21.70 0.28
C ALA A 405 -2.39 22.74 -0.84
N ASP A 406 -2.01 23.97 -0.50
CA ASP A 406 -1.75 25.02 -1.49
C ASP A 406 -0.50 24.69 -2.31
N ARG A 407 0.53 24.14 -1.67
CA ARG A 407 1.76 23.72 -2.38
C ARG A 407 1.51 22.56 -3.33
N TYR A 408 0.76 21.55 -2.91
CA TYR A 408 0.34 20.44 -3.77
C TYR A 408 -0.47 20.95 -4.99
N ARG A 409 -1.43 21.84 -4.75
CA ARG A 409 -2.23 22.48 -5.81
C ARG A 409 -1.35 23.25 -6.82
N ALA A 410 -0.30 23.92 -6.35
CA ALA A 410 0.65 24.61 -7.21
C ALA A 410 1.41 23.63 -8.11
N HIS A 411 1.87 22.49 -7.60
CA HIS A 411 2.50 21.43 -8.39
C HIS A 411 1.52 20.84 -9.40
N SER A 412 0.29 20.53 -9.00
CA SER A 412 -0.74 20.00 -9.91
C SER A 412 -0.99 20.92 -11.10
N ARG A 413 -1.20 22.22 -10.86
CA ARG A 413 -1.41 23.21 -11.93
C ARG A 413 -0.20 23.33 -12.86
N ARG A 414 1.01 23.31 -12.29
CA ARG A 414 2.26 23.38 -13.07
C ARG A 414 2.42 22.18 -14.00
N LEU A 415 2.22 20.96 -13.48
CA LEU A 415 2.33 19.72 -14.26
C LEU A 415 1.24 19.62 -15.32
N ALA A 416 0.02 20.05 -15.03
CA ALA A 416 -1.07 20.11 -16.00
C ALA A 416 -0.75 21.08 -17.16
N ALA A 417 -0.13 22.23 -16.87
CA ALA A 417 0.28 23.20 -17.91
C ALA A 417 1.38 22.63 -18.84
N LEU A 418 2.32 21.85 -18.30
CA LEU A 418 3.36 21.18 -19.09
C LEU A 418 2.79 20.11 -20.03
N ALA A 419 1.69 19.49 -19.67
CA ALA A 419 1.04 18.46 -20.48
C ALA A 419 0.22 19.05 -21.65
N GLY A 420 -0.14 20.33 -21.60
CA GLY A 420 -0.89 21.03 -22.65
C GLY A 420 -0.03 21.79 -23.63
N SER A 421 1.30 21.85 -23.41
CA SER A 421 2.27 22.51 -24.28
C SER A 421 2.97 21.52 -25.19
#